data_405c76d3b5fd88ed01b177631cdcdbf4
#
_entry.id   405c76d3b5fd88ed01b177631cdcdbf4
#
_cell.length_a   1.000
_cell.length_b   1.000
_cell.length_c   1.000
_cell.angle_alpha   90.00
_cell.angle_beta   90.00
_cell.angle_gamma   90.00
#
_symmetry.space_group_name_H-M   'P 1'
#
loop_
_entity.id
_entity.type
_entity.pdbx_description
1 polymer ?
#
loop_
_entity_poly.entity_id
_entity_poly.type
_entity_poly.pdbx_seq_one_letter_code
_entity_poly.pdbx_strand_id
1 'polypeptide(L)'
;MHIRFVLPASFIALLTAVSAFAAEVGVGAKPEPGAEILFDGTRETLDAKWTYWEGPRFSSSLPIKWQIVEDPVDGGTVVQTSDPAAANGKYGAADIVTKKAYRDFRLHVEFLVNNPKGNSGVYLQNRYEIQICDSDATTHGMGAVINETPSPYYLYRGLKTWNSYDIVFRAARFKDGQRVEPAQVTLYFNGVKVHQNQPIQQVWGGPNSGLDGGNDRGRGITDVPGPLKLQAEGHDVRYRNIWIKELDLSNRGTDF
;
A
#
# COMPACT_ATOMS: atom_id res chain seq x y z
N MET A 1 -63.14 20.06 -44.26
CA MET A 1 -61.72 20.39 -44.15
C MET A 1 -61.29 20.22 -42.68
N HIS A 2 -60.72 19.06 -42.35
CA HIS A 2 -60.38 18.70 -40.95
C HIS A 2 -58.88 18.91 -40.76
N ILE A 3 -58.51 19.89 -39.95
CA ILE A 3 -57.11 20.16 -39.59
C ILE A 3 -56.77 19.30 -38.39
N ARG A 4 -55.82 18.37 -38.57
CA ARG A 4 -55.23 17.57 -37.47
C ARG A 4 -54.01 18.31 -36.92
N PHE A 5 -54.07 18.71 -35.66
CA PHE A 5 -52.93 19.21 -34.91
C PHE A 5 -52.09 18.00 -34.44
N VAL A 6 -50.81 17.97 -34.81
CA VAL A 6 -49.82 17.02 -34.30
C VAL A 6 -49.02 17.78 -33.22
N LEU A 7 -49.14 17.31 -31.99
CA LEU A 7 -48.31 17.81 -30.88
C LEU A 7 -46.92 17.15 -30.91
N PRO A 8 -45.84 17.88 -30.75
CA PRO A 8 -44.51 17.30 -30.66
C PRO A 8 -44.32 16.63 -29.28
N ALA A 9 -43.87 15.36 -29.31
CA ALA A 9 -43.44 14.68 -28.11
C ALA A 9 -42.09 15.24 -27.64
N SER A 10 -42.07 15.91 -26.51
CA SER A 10 -40.84 16.35 -25.86
C SER A 10 -40.20 15.17 -25.17
N PHE A 11 -39.05 14.72 -25.68
CA PHE A 11 -38.16 13.77 -24.99
C PHE A 11 -37.44 14.53 -23.87
N ILE A 12 -37.79 14.24 -22.62
CA ILE A 12 -37.00 14.62 -21.44
C ILE A 12 -35.88 13.62 -21.28
N ALA A 13 -34.68 13.99 -21.67
CA ALA A 13 -33.47 13.20 -21.35
C ALA A 13 -33.17 13.35 -19.85
N LEU A 14 -33.38 12.30 -19.10
CA LEU A 14 -32.98 12.20 -17.69
C LEU A 14 -31.45 12.09 -17.64
N LEU A 15 -30.74 13.20 -17.44
CA LEU A 15 -29.31 13.16 -17.11
C LEU A 15 -29.19 12.63 -15.68
N THR A 16 -28.82 11.37 -15.53
CA THR A 16 -28.32 10.85 -14.26
C THR A 16 -26.93 11.44 -14.01
N ALA A 17 -26.86 12.45 -13.16
CA ALA A 17 -25.60 12.92 -12.64
C ALA A 17 -24.98 11.81 -11.80
N VAL A 18 -23.95 11.13 -12.32
CA VAL A 18 -23.08 10.27 -11.53
C VAL A 18 -22.25 11.22 -10.67
N SER A 19 -22.63 11.38 -9.41
CA SER A 19 -21.79 12.05 -8.42
C SER A 19 -20.51 11.23 -8.28
N ALA A 20 -19.40 11.74 -8.80
CA ALA A 20 -18.09 11.23 -8.46
C ALA A 20 -17.89 11.54 -6.98
N PHE A 21 -18.10 10.54 -6.12
CA PHE A 21 -17.68 10.64 -4.73
C PHE A 21 -16.16 10.73 -4.73
N ALA A 22 -15.63 11.81 -4.14
CA ALA A 22 -14.21 11.86 -3.84
C ALA A 22 -13.85 10.64 -3.01
N ALA A 23 -12.71 10.03 -3.34
CA ALA A 23 -12.25 8.85 -2.63
C ALA A 23 -12.00 9.17 -1.15
N GLU A 24 -12.52 8.34 -0.24
CA GLU A 24 -12.24 8.49 1.19
C GLU A 24 -10.77 8.20 1.45
N VAL A 25 -10.12 9.05 2.26
CA VAL A 25 -8.74 8.89 2.70
C VAL A 25 -8.65 9.09 4.22
N GLY A 26 -7.66 8.48 4.83
CA GLY A 26 -7.45 8.58 6.28
C GLY A 26 -7.94 7.35 7.03
N VAL A 27 -7.71 7.34 8.35
CA VAL A 27 -8.12 6.23 9.21
C VAL A 27 -9.64 6.06 9.16
N GLY A 28 -10.10 4.83 8.92
CA GLY A 28 -11.50 4.47 8.77
C GLY A 28 -12.04 4.55 7.34
N ALA A 29 -11.21 4.90 6.35
CA ALA A 29 -11.64 4.93 4.95
C ALA A 29 -12.18 3.55 4.52
N LYS A 30 -13.33 3.59 3.85
CA LYS A 30 -14.02 2.37 3.42
C LYS A 30 -13.48 1.87 2.08
N PRO A 31 -13.48 0.56 1.85
CA PRO A 31 -13.15 0.01 0.55
C PRO A 31 -14.01 0.59 -0.56
N GLU A 32 -13.37 1.03 -1.64
CA GLU A 32 -14.10 1.48 -2.82
C GLU A 32 -14.84 0.34 -3.52
N PRO A 33 -15.89 0.66 -4.28
CA PRO A 33 -16.52 -0.33 -5.15
C PRO A 33 -15.50 -1.02 -6.06
N GLY A 34 -15.48 -2.36 -6.01
CA GLY A 34 -14.53 -3.19 -6.76
C GLY A 34 -13.14 -3.33 -6.13
N ALA A 35 -12.89 -2.79 -4.94
CA ALA A 35 -11.68 -3.05 -4.20
C ALA A 35 -11.63 -4.49 -3.69
N GLU A 36 -10.45 -5.09 -3.73
CA GLU A 36 -10.16 -6.38 -3.12
C GLU A 36 -9.74 -6.17 -1.66
N ILE A 37 -10.39 -6.89 -0.74
CA ILE A 37 -10.01 -6.90 0.68
C ILE A 37 -8.79 -7.80 0.84
N LEU A 38 -7.71 -7.23 1.35
CA LEU A 38 -6.48 -7.96 1.63
C LEU A 38 -6.39 -8.41 3.08
N PHE A 39 -7.02 -7.65 4.00
CA PHE A 39 -7.13 -8.05 5.40
C PHE A 39 -8.36 -7.39 6.05
N ASP A 40 -9.19 -8.21 6.67
CA ASP A 40 -10.45 -7.84 7.32
C ASP A 40 -10.49 -8.13 8.83
N GLY A 41 -9.34 -8.47 9.42
CA GLY A 41 -9.24 -8.87 10.82
C GLY A 41 -9.22 -10.37 11.04
N THR A 42 -9.43 -11.19 10.00
CA THR A 42 -9.55 -12.64 10.15
C THR A 42 -8.28 -13.39 9.75
N ARG A 43 -8.06 -14.55 10.39
CA ARG A 43 -7.00 -15.49 10.01
C ARG A 43 -7.25 -16.06 8.62
N GLU A 44 -8.50 -16.28 8.25
CA GLU A 44 -8.90 -16.81 6.95
C GLU A 44 -8.43 -15.88 5.82
N THR A 45 -8.71 -14.59 5.92
CA THR A 45 -8.28 -13.60 4.93
C THR A 45 -6.75 -13.47 4.88
N LEU A 46 -6.08 -13.49 6.04
CA LEU A 46 -4.62 -13.47 6.08
C LEU A 46 -4.04 -14.67 5.29
N ASP A 47 -4.48 -15.88 5.59
CA ASP A 47 -3.96 -17.09 4.93
C ASP A 47 -4.40 -17.19 3.46
N ALA A 48 -5.56 -16.64 3.09
CA ALA A 48 -6.02 -16.64 1.71
C ALA A 48 -5.23 -15.68 0.82
N LYS A 49 -4.88 -14.49 1.34
CA LYS A 49 -4.32 -13.40 0.53
C LYS A 49 -2.79 -13.29 0.61
N TRP A 50 -2.15 -13.77 1.68
CA TRP A 50 -0.75 -13.56 1.97
C TRP A 50 0.04 -14.86 2.06
N THR A 51 1.36 -14.74 1.85
CA THR A 51 2.36 -15.78 2.10
C THR A 51 3.64 -15.12 2.60
N TYR A 52 4.60 -15.90 3.08
CA TYR A 52 5.91 -15.35 3.39
C TYR A 52 6.65 -14.90 2.12
N TRP A 53 7.41 -13.82 2.25
CA TRP A 53 8.40 -13.46 1.24
C TRP A 53 9.64 -14.33 1.41
N GLU A 54 9.91 -15.19 0.44
CA GLU A 54 11.08 -16.08 0.41
C GLU A 54 12.31 -15.34 -0.15
N GLY A 55 12.65 -14.19 0.46
CA GLY A 55 13.82 -13.40 0.11
C GLY A 55 15.13 -14.01 0.60
N PRO A 56 16.28 -13.35 0.36
CA PRO A 56 17.63 -13.92 0.61
C PRO A 56 17.88 -14.36 2.04
N ARG A 57 17.15 -13.84 3.01
CA ARG A 57 17.31 -14.16 4.45
C ARG A 57 16.14 -14.94 5.04
N PHE A 58 15.24 -15.42 4.20
CA PHE A 58 14.06 -16.14 4.63
C PHE A 58 14.44 -17.44 5.38
N SER A 59 13.79 -17.68 6.51
CA SER A 59 13.98 -18.89 7.32
C SER A 59 12.73 -19.31 8.09
N SER A 60 11.56 -18.97 7.59
CA SER A 60 10.30 -19.36 8.21
C SER A 60 9.58 -20.43 7.40
N SER A 61 8.42 -20.86 7.85
CA SER A 61 7.56 -21.83 7.15
C SER A 61 6.10 -21.50 7.37
N LEU A 62 5.26 -21.83 6.41
CA LEU A 62 3.80 -21.72 6.55
C LEU A 62 3.28 -22.63 7.67
N PRO A 63 2.17 -22.27 8.34
CA PRO A 63 1.40 -21.04 8.14
C PRO A 63 2.12 -19.79 8.61
N ILE A 64 1.67 -18.61 8.10
CA ILE A 64 2.19 -17.31 8.55
C ILE A 64 2.06 -17.21 10.08
N LYS A 65 3.16 -16.84 10.75
CA LYS A 65 3.21 -16.75 12.22
C LYS A 65 2.81 -15.38 12.77
N TRP A 66 2.47 -14.44 11.90
CA TRP A 66 1.81 -13.23 12.34
C TRP A 66 0.51 -13.56 13.05
N GLN A 67 0.25 -12.89 14.16
CA GLN A 67 -0.83 -13.23 15.07
C GLN A 67 -2.04 -12.34 14.84
N ILE A 68 -3.22 -12.92 14.92
CA ILE A 68 -4.46 -12.16 15.04
C ILE A 68 -4.65 -11.85 16.53
N VAL A 69 -4.71 -10.57 16.86
CA VAL A 69 -4.83 -10.06 18.23
C VAL A 69 -5.98 -9.07 18.34
N GLU A 70 -6.43 -8.79 19.54
CA GLU A 70 -7.42 -7.73 19.76
C GLU A 70 -6.88 -6.36 19.36
N ASP A 71 -7.72 -5.54 18.74
CA ASP A 71 -7.41 -4.13 18.50
C ASP A 71 -7.46 -3.38 19.83
N PRO A 72 -6.33 -2.78 20.27
CA PRO A 72 -6.25 -2.14 21.58
C PRO A 72 -6.98 -0.79 21.64
N VAL A 73 -7.50 -0.28 20.52
CA VAL A 73 -8.08 1.07 20.40
C VAL A 73 -9.57 1.02 20.12
N ASP A 74 -9.97 0.34 19.03
CA ASP A 74 -11.33 0.43 18.52
C ASP A 74 -12.12 -0.89 18.67
N GLY A 75 -11.49 -1.92 19.24
CA GLY A 75 -12.07 -3.26 19.34
C GLY A 75 -12.02 -4.03 18.01
N GLY A 76 -12.47 -5.29 18.05
CA GLY A 76 -12.30 -6.20 16.93
C GLY A 76 -10.90 -6.81 16.90
N THR A 77 -10.45 -7.26 15.72
CA THR A 77 -9.19 -7.99 15.56
C THR A 77 -8.30 -7.39 14.48
N VAL A 78 -7.01 -7.45 14.72
CA VAL A 78 -5.95 -6.90 13.86
C VAL A 78 -4.82 -7.90 13.71
N VAL A 79 -3.97 -7.76 12.69
CA VAL A 79 -2.79 -8.58 12.57
C VAL A 79 -1.58 -7.89 13.18
N GLN A 80 -0.82 -8.62 13.99
CA GLN A 80 0.44 -8.21 14.59
C GLN A 80 1.59 -8.90 13.87
N THR A 81 2.63 -8.13 13.52
CA THR A 81 3.84 -8.69 12.92
C THR A 81 4.49 -9.69 13.87
N SER A 82 4.98 -10.80 13.35
CA SER A 82 5.75 -11.71 14.17
C SER A 82 7.14 -11.14 14.45
N ASP A 83 7.65 -11.43 15.64
CA ASP A 83 9.02 -11.11 16.02
C ASP A 83 10.00 -11.89 15.11
N PRO A 84 11.02 -11.26 14.50
CA PRO A 84 12.10 -11.95 13.80
C PRO A 84 12.82 -13.00 14.63
N ALA A 85 12.83 -12.90 15.95
CA ALA A 85 13.31 -13.96 16.82
C ALA A 85 12.55 -15.27 16.62
N ALA A 86 11.24 -15.20 16.33
CA ALA A 86 10.44 -16.37 15.99
C ALA A 86 10.84 -16.99 14.64
N ALA A 87 11.53 -16.25 13.77
CA ALA A 87 12.09 -16.67 12.50
C ALA A 87 13.61 -16.92 12.59
N ASN A 88 14.11 -17.36 13.74
CA ASN A 88 15.53 -17.60 14.04
C ASN A 88 16.40 -16.31 14.02
N GLY A 89 15.83 -15.18 14.39
CA GLY A 89 16.55 -13.91 14.50
C GLY A 89 17.09 -13.35 13.18
N LYS A 90 16.62 -13.84 12.04
CA LYS A 90 17.04 -13.32 10.74
C LYS A 90 16.19 -12.13 10.35
N TYR A 91 16.84 -11.04 10.04
CA TYR A 91 16.22 -9.82 9.56
C TYR A 91 15.40 -10.07 8.28
N GLY A 92 14.18 -9.57 8.23
CA GLY A 92 13.28 -9.74 7.09
C GLY A 92 12.72 -11.16 6.90
N ALA A 93 13.10 -12.12 7.76
CA ALA A 93 12.67 -13.51 7.59
C ALA A 93 11.17 -13.74 7.82
N ALA A 94 10.49 -12.79 8.44
CA ALA A 94 9.06 -12.87 8.73
C ALA A 94 8.20 -11.92 7.86
N ASP A 95 8.77 -11.27 6.86
CA ASP A 95 8.01 -10.43 5.92
C ASP A 95 6.96 -11.25 5.19
N ILE A 96 5.82 -10.62 4.93
CA ILE A 96 4.75 -11.26 4.15
C ILE A 96 4.49 -10.49 2.86
N VAL A 97 4.13 -11.22 1.80
CA VAL A 97 3.75 -10.67 0.50
C VAL A 97 2.38 -11.16 0.11
N THR A 98 1.66 -10.37 -0.69
CA THR A 98 0.41 -10.85 -1.30
C THR A 98 0.70 -11.98 -2.29
N LYS A 99 -0.20 -12.96 -2.36
CA LYS A 99 -0.13 -14.04 -3.36
C LYS A 99 -0.38 -13.54 -4.78
N LYS A 100 -1.14 -12.46 -4.91
CA LYS A 100 -1.41 -11.79 -6.18
C LYS A 100 -0.42 -10.65 -6.39
N ALA A 101 -0.03 -10.43 -7.65
CA ALA A 101 0.80 -9.32 -8.09
C ALA A 101 -0.05 -8.22 -8.73
N TYR A 102 0.35 -6.96 -8.54
CA TYR A 102 -0.37 -5.78 -9.01
C TYR A 102 0.57 -4.87 -9.80
N ARG A 103 0.03 -4.17 -10.79
CA ARG A 103 0.81 -3.22 -11.60
C ARG A 103 0.56 -1.78 -11.15
N ASP A 104 -0.60 -1.26 -11.43
CA ASP A 104 -1.04 0.07 -11.03
C ASP A 104 -2.24 -0.12 -10.09
N PHE A 105 -2.24 0.60 -8.97
CA PHE A 105 -3.27 0.36 -7.98
C PHE A 105 -3.47 1.54 -7.03
N ARG A 106 -4.62 1.55 -6.41
CA ARG A 106 -4.88 2.25 -5.16
C ARG A 106 -4.83 1.26 -4.01
N LEU A 107 -4.13 1.63 -2.94
CA LEU A 107 -3.97 0.84 -1.72
C LEU A 107 -4.37 1.70 -0.52
N HIS A 108 -5.16 1.13 0.36
CA HIS A 108 -5.35 1.65 1.71
C HIS A 108 -4.76 0.66 2.72
N VAL A 109 -4.06 1.18 3.71
CA VAL A 109 -3.54 0.39 4.82
C VAL A 109 -3.54 1.20 6.10
N GLU A 110 -4.10 0.63 7.16
CA GLU A 110 -4.01 1.20 8.50
C GLU A 110 -2.96 0.45 9.32
N PHE A 111 -2.15 1.21 10.05
CA PHE A 111 -1.10 0.65 10.89
C PHE A 111 -1.01 1.36 12.24
N LEU A 112 -0.51 0.63 13.23
CA LEU A 112 -0.26 1.09 14.59
C LEU A 112 1.12 0.61 15.03
N VAL A 113 1.97 1.54 15.45
CA VAL A 113 3.26 1.21 16.06
C VAL A 113 3.06 1.09 17.57
N ASN A 114 3.30 -0.10 18.13
CA ASN A 114 2.99 -0.37 19.52
C ASN A 114 4.12 0.02 20.49
N ASN A 115 5.37 -0.11 20.07
CA ASN A 115 6.55 0.13 20.89
C ASN A 115 7.43 1.26 20.34
N PRO A 116 8.16 1.99 21.20
CA PRO A 116 9.13 2.99 20.75
C PRO A 116 10.16 2.41 19.78
N LYS A 117 10.57 3.22 18.82
CA LYS A 117 11.50 2.85 17.74
C LYS A 117 10.96 1.72 16.83
N GLY A 118 9.64 1.51 16.85
CA GLY A 118 9.02 0.52 15.97
C GLY A 118 9.31 0.83 14.51
N ASN A 119 9.61 -0.20 13.74
CA ASN A 119 9.96 -0.12 12.34
C ASN A 119 9.25 -1.21 11.53
N SER A 120 8.76 -0.83 10.38
CA SER A 120 8.12 -1.67 9.38
C SER A 120 8.12 -0.92 8.05
N GLY A 121 7.50 -1.46 7.01
CA GLY A 121 7.37 -0.80 5.72
C GLY A 121 6.27 -1.41 4.87
N VAL A 122 5.68 -0.57 4.03
CA VAL A 122 4.76 -0.99 2.97
C VAL A 122 5.51 -0.95 1.65
N TYR A 123 5.77 -2.12 1.07
CA TYR A 123 6.51 -2.23 -0.18
C TYR A 123 5.55 -2.39 -1.36
N LEU A 124 5.57 -1.40 -2.24
CA LEU A 124 4.82 -1.39 -3.48
C LEU A 124 5.56 -2.28 -4.49
N GLN A 125 4.86 -3.27 -5.04
CA GLN A 125 5.43 -4.31 -5.91
C GLN A 125 6.62 -5.07 -5.31
N ASN A 126 6.73 -5.14 -3.96
CA ASN A 126 7.90 -5.69 -3.27
C ASN A 126 9.24 -5.05 -3.70
N ARG A 127 9.22 -3.80 -4.12
CA ARG A 127 10.38 -3.05 -4.65
C ARG A 127 10.57 -1.70 -3.97
N TYR A 128 9.47 -0.95 -3.80
CA TYR A 128 9.51 0.45 -3.41
C TYR A 128 8.86 0.61 -2.04
N GLU A 129 9.60 1.10 -1.09
CA GLU A 129 9.14 1.18 0.29
C GLU A 129 8.57 2.55 0.62
N ILE A 130 7.39 2.54 1.23
CA ILE A 130 6.86 3.65 2.02
C ILE A 130 7.09 3.30 3.48
N GLN A 131 7.92 4.11 4.14
CA GLN A 131 8.45 3.82 5.46
C GLN A 131 7.40 3.93 6.56
N ILE A 132 7.43 2.97 7.47
CA ILE A 132 6.75 3.02 8.78
C ILE A 132 7.84 2.96 9.86
N CYS A 133 8.16 4.09 10.48
CA CYS A 133 9.18 4.14 11.52
C CYS A 133 8.82 5.19 12.56
N ASP A 134 8.84 4.82 13.84
CA ASP A 134 8.68 5.76 14.96
C ASP A 134 9.92 6.69 15.02
N SER A 135 9.93 7.67 14.13
CA SER A 135 11.03 8.61 13.95
C SER A 135 10.55 9.94 13.37
N ASP A 136 11.48 10.85 13.18
CA ASP A 136 11.28 12.18 12.60
C ASP A 136 11.07 12.17 11.06
N ALA A 137 10.90 13.37 10.48
CA ALA A 137 10.70 13.58 9.05
C ALA A 137 12.03 13.60 8.27
N THR A 138 12.71 12.47 8.23
CA THR A 138 13.90 12.25 7.41
C THR A 138 13.58 11.37 6.20
N THR A 139 14.54 11.14 5.32
CA THR A 139 14.39 10.15 4.22
C THR A 139 14.25 8.71 4.73
N HIS A 140 14.48 8.47 6.02
CA HIS A 140 14.25 7.22 6.74
C HIS A 140 13.05 7.31 7.71
N GLY A 141 12.35 8.43 7.68
CA GLY A 141 11.26 8.72 8.60
C GLY A 141 9.90 8.23 8.13
N MET A 142 8.94 8.35 9.02
CA MET A 142 7.55 7.96 8.78
C MET A 142 6.98 8.64 7.53
N GLY A 143 6.42 7.85 6.61
CA GLY A 143 5.83 8.34 5.36
C GLY A 143 6.82 8.73 4.27
N ALA A 144 8.11 8.48 4.46
CA ALA A 144 9.10 8.71 3.41
C ALA A 144 8.98 7.67 2.28
N VAL A 145 9.27 8.10 1.04
CA VAL A 145 9.80 7.20 0.02
C VAL A 145 11.23 6.93 0.45
N ILE A 146 11.48 5.72 0.95
CA ILE A 146 12.70 5.38 1.71
C ILE A 146 13.98 5.82 1.00
N ASN A 147 14.85 6.53 1.72
CA ASN A 147 16.13 7.04 1.24
C ASN A 147 16.09 7.96 0.01
N GLU A 148 14.91 8.37 -0.45
CA GLU A 148 14.75 9.28 -1.56
C GLU A 148 14.10 10.61 -1.15
N THR A 149 12.87 10.54 -0.63
CA THR A 149 12.07 11.73 -0.37
C THR A 149 11.39 11.64 1.00
N PRO A 150 11.73 12.52 1.95
CA PRO A 150 11.05 12.55 3.24
C PRO A 150 9.60 12.99 3.10
N SER A 151 8.75 12.62 4.07
CA SER A 151 7.45 13.27 4.20
C SER A 151 7.63 14.76 4.52
N PRO A 152 6.97 15.68 3.79
CA PRO A 152 7.11 17.12 4.05
C PRO A 152 6.47 17.56 5.36
N TYR A 153 5.64 16.71 5.96
CA TYR A 153 4.94 17.01 7.21
C TYR A 153 5.07 15.85 8.19
N TYR A 154 5.22 16.17 9.46
CA TYR A 154 5.18 15.19 10.54
C TYR A 154 3.72 14.95 10.95
N LEU A 155 3.10 13.91 10.40
CA LEU A 155 1.68 13.59 10.60
C LEU A 155 1.47 12.33 11.45
N TYR A 156 2.54 11.73 11.93
CA TYR A 156 2.47 10.56 12.80
C TYR A 156 1.75 10.89 14.10
N ARG A 157 0.72 10.13 14.43
CA ARG A 157 -0.15 10.34 15.59
C ARG A 157 0.42 9.78 16.90
N GLY A 158 1.62 9.18 16.85
CA GLY A 158 2.28 8.60 18.00
C GLY A 158 2.00 7.12 18.20
N LEU A 159 2.65 6.57 19.23
CA LEU A 159 2.53 5.17 19.60
C LEU A 159 1.09 4.81 19.97
N LYS A 160 0.71 3.55 19.71
CA LYS A 160 -0.59 2.99 20.08
C LYS A 160 -1.79 3.77 19.51
N THR A 161 -1.56 4.45 18.40
CA THR A 161 -2.59 5.22 17.69
C THR A 161 -2.61 4.77 16.22
N TRP A 162 -3.80 4.59 15.68
CA TRP A 162 -3.97 4.21 14.28
C TRP A 162 -3.56 5.34 13.35
N ASN A 163 -2.78 4.99 12.37
CA ASN A 163 -2.36 5.81 11.25
C ASN A 163 -2.80 5.13 9.95
N SER A 164 -2.87 5.88 8.86
CA SER A 164 -3.21 5.34 7.55
C SER A 164 -2.31 5.86 6.45
N TYR A 165 -2.04 5.01 5.49
CA TYR A 165 -1.56 5.37 4.17
C TYR A 165 -2.63 5.06 3.13
N ASP A 166 -2.97 6.07 2.33
CA ASP A 166 -3.74 5.93 1.10
C ASP A 166 -2.81 6.23 -0.05
N ILE A 167 -2.56 5.23 -0.88
CA ILE A 167 -1.51 5.25 -1.88
C ILE A 167 -2.13 5.04 -3.25
N VAL A 168 -1.81 5.91 -4.21
CA VAL A 168 -1.96 5.58 -5.63
C VAL A 168 -0.57 5.37 -6.22
N PHE A 169 -0.37 4.17 -6.74
CA PHE A 169 0.90 3.75 -7.30
C PHE A 169 0.78 3.46 -8.79
N ARG A 170 1.70 4.01 -9.56
CA ARG A 170 1.88 3.74 -10.97
C ARG A 170 3.24 3.12 -11.21
N ALA A 171 3.28 1.92 -11.75
CA ALA A 171 4.52 1.20 -12.06
C ALA A 171 5.37 1.95 -13.09
N ALA A 172 6.67 1.69 -13.09
CA ALA A 172 7.57 2.16 -14.16
C ALA A 172 7.06 1.70 -15.54
N ARG A 173 7.36 2.46 -16.56
CA ARG A 173 7.02 2.13 -17.96
C ARG A 173 8.27 1.87 -18.75
N PHE A 174 8.20 0.85 -19.58
CA PHE A 174 9.28 0.43 -20.47
C PHE A 174 8.79 0.42 -21.90
N LYS A 175 9.71 0.76 -22.82
CA LYS A 175 9.54 0.61 -24.25
C LYS A 175 10.85 0.05 -24.80
N ASP A 176 10.77 -1.00 -25.59
CA ASP A 176 11.93 -1.67 -26.22
C ASP A 176 13.03 -2.04 -25.19
N GLY A 177 12.62 -2.47 -23.98
CA GLY A 177 13.52 -2.84 -22.89
C GLY A 177 14.15 -1.66 -22.13
N GLN A 178 13.84 -0.42 -22.52
CA GLN A 178 14.34 0.80 -21.86
C GLN A 178 13.26 1.40 -20.97
N ARG A 179 13.63 1.80 -19.75
CA ARG A 179 12.72 2.54 -18.86
C ARG A 179 12.46 3.93 -19.43
N VAL A 180 11.23 4.20 -19.83
CA VAL A 180 10.80 5.51 -20.37
C VAL A 180 10.16 6.40 -19.32
N GLU A 181 9.61 5.82 -18.24
CA GLU A 181 9.07 6.56 -17.11
C GLU A 181 9.37 5.83 -15.79
N PRO A 182 9.75 6.55 -14.73
CA PRO A 182 9.90 5.97 -13.40
C PRO A 182 8.56 5.52 -12.84
N ALA A 183 8.59 4.66 -11.82
CA ALA A 183 7.43 4.45 -10.96
C ALA A 183 7.09 5.77 -10.25
N GLN A 184 5.80 5.95 -9.94
CA GLN A 184 5.31 7.16 -9.27
C GLN A 184 4.35 6.79 -8.15
N VAL A 185 4.35 7.60 -7.10
CA VAL A 185 3.44 7.45 -5.97
C VAL A 185 2.81 8.79 -5.60
N THR A 186 1.50 8.76 -5.34
CA THR A 186 0.79 9.77 -4.55
C THR A 186 0.43 9.13 -3.23
N LEU A 187 0.81 9.77 -2.13
CA LEU A 187 0.59 9.28 -0.77
C LEU A 187 -0.20 10.32 0.02
N TYR A 188 -1.30 9.87 0.60
CA TYR A 188 -1.97 10.55 1.69
C TYR A 188 -1.61 9.85 3.00
N PHE A 189 -1.04 10.61 3.91
CA PHE A 189 -0.73 10.15 5.26
C PHE A 189 -1.75 10.78 6.23
N ASN A 190 -2.53 9.94 6.90
CA ASN A 190 -3.62 10.37 7.77
C ASN A 190 -4.58 11.38 7.12
N GLY A 191 -4.88 11.18 5.84
CA GLY A 191 -5.78 12.03 5.06
C GLY A 191 -5.14 13.29 4.48
N VAL A 192 -3.86 13.56 4.73
CA VAL A 192 -3.13 14.71 4.18
C VAL A 192 -2.19 14.26 3.08
N LYS A 193 -2.28 14.85 1.89
CA LYS A 193 -1.39 14.53 0.77
C LYS A 193 0.03 14.98 1.08
N VAL A 194 0.96 14.04 1.19
CA VAL A 194 2.39 14.27 1.49
C VAL A 194 3.29 14.08 0.27
N HIS A 195 2.91 13.20 -0.65
CA HIS A 195 3.57 13.03 -1.94
C HIS A 195 2.53 13.13 -3.05
N GLN A 196 2.89 13.79 -4.14
CA GLN A 196 2.04 13.89 -5.33
C GLN A 196 2.86 13.56 -6.57
N ASN A 197 2.47 12.50 -7.28
CA ASN A 197 3.17 12.01 -8.48
C ASN A 197 4.70 11.92 -8.26
N GLN A 198 5.11 11.59 -7.02
CA GLN A 198 6.51 11.52 -6.64
C GLN A 198 7.19 10.39 -7.41
N PRO A 199 8.18 10.68 -8.25
CA PRO A 199 8.93 9.63 -8.93
C PRO A 199 9.80 8.85 -7.94
N ILE A 200 9.92 7.54 -8.17
CA ILE A 200 10.75 6.64 -7.36
C ILE A 200 11.87 6.09 -8.25
N GLN A 201 13.11 6.25 -7.82
CA GLN A 201 14.28 5.90 -8.62
C GLN A 201 15.03 4.66 -8.14
N GLN A 202 14.79 4.24 -6.89
CA GLN A 202 15.56 3.17 -6.24
C GLN A 202 14.65 2.00 -5.84
N VAL A 203 15.24 0.82 -5.80
CA VAL A 203 14.60 -0.42 -5.31
C VAL A 203 15.22 -0.81 -3.98
N TRP A 204 14.38 -1.00 -2.97
CA TRP A 204 14.81 -1.33 -1.62
C TRP A 204 14.41 -2.74 -1.20
N GLY A 205 13.72 -3.47 -2.04
CA GLY A 205 13.30 -4.84 -1.78
C GLY A 205 13.17 -5.65 -3.07
N GLY A 206 12.70 -6.89 -2.91
CA GLY A 206 12.40 -7.77 -4.03
C GLY A 206 13.56 -8.65 -4.47
N PRO A 207 13.27 -9.61 -5.35
CA PRO A 207 14.19 -10.68 -5.71
C PRO A 207 15.44 -10.20 -6.42
N ASN A 208 15.37 -9.07 -7.11
CA ASN A 208 16.47 -8.56 -7.92
C ASN A 208 17.39 -7.58 -7.18
N SER A 209 17.03 -7.16 -5.97
CA SER A 209 17.89 -6.30 -5.15
C SER A 209 19.06 -7.05 -4.53
N GLY A 210 18.97 -8.38 -4.41
CA GLY A 210 19.95 -9.21 -3.73
C GLY A 210 20.01 -9.00 -2.22
N LEU A 211 19.33 -7.99 -1.71
CA LEU A 211 19.25 -7.62 -0.31
C LEU A 211 17.81 -7.32 0.05
N ASP A 212 17.45 -7.57 1.29
CA ASP A 212 16.21 -7.05 1.85
C ASP A 212 16.41 -5.58 2.21
N GLY A 213 15.66 -4.70 1.54
CA GLY A 213 15.81 -3.26 1.71
C GLY A 213 17.14 -2.68 1.22
N GLY A 214 17.85 -3.34 0.32
CA GLY A 214 19.11 -2.87 -0.20
C GLY A 214 18.95 -1.93 -1.40
N ASN A 215 19.71 -0.83 -1.44
CA ASN A 215 19.82 0.01 -2.61
C ASN A 215 20.66 -0.69 -3.68
N ASP A 216 20.05 -1.04 -4.79
CA ASP A 216 20.70 -1.66 -5.94
C ASP A 216 20.94 -0.71 -7.11
N ARG A 217 20.83 0.59 -6.87
CA ARG A 217 20.94 1.65 -7.87
C ARG A 217 19.95 1.52 -9.03
N GLY A 218 18.73 1.10 -8.71
CA GLY A 218 17.65 0.93 -9.67
C GLY A 218 17.68 -0.38 -10.46
N ARG A 219 18.61 -1.28 -10.19
CA ARG A 219 18.49 -2.67 -10.68
C ARG A 219 17.24 -3.30 -10.09
N GLY A 220 16.59 -4.16 -10.84
CA GLY A 220 15.32 -4.76 -10.42
C GLY A 220 14.09 -3.89 -10.69
N ILE A 221 14.26 -2.65 -11.18
CA ILE A 221 13.14 -1.88 -11.70
C ILE A 221 12.64 -2.53 -12.98
N THR A 222 11.35 -2.77 -13.04
CA THR A 222 10.68 -3.44 -14.16
C THR A 222 9.24 -2.94 -14.27
N ASP A 223 8.58 -3.20 -15.38
CA ASP A 223 7.14 -2.95 -15.57
C ASP A 223 6.26 -4.19 -15.28
N VAL A 224 6.89 -5.29 -14.86
CA VAL A 224 6.18 -6.51 -14.46
C VAL A 224 5.44 -6.26 -13.14
N PRO A 225 4.16 -6.67 -13.03
CA PRO A 225 3.44 -6.63 -11.75
C PRO A 225 4.22 -7.30 -10.63
N GLY A 226 4.11 -6.78 -9.43
CA GLY A 226 4.72 -7.36 -8.23
C GLY A 226 3.76 -7.40 -7.05
N PRO A 227 4.00 -8.26 -6.05
CA PRO A 227 3.17 -8.34 -4.86
C PRO A 227 3.38 -7.11 -3.97
N LEU A 228 2.42 -6.84 -3.10
CA LEU A 228 2.66 -5.97 -1.94
C LEU A 228 3.49 -6.74 -0.91
N LYS A 229 4.33 -6.03 -0.16
CA LYS A 229 5.01 -6.59 1.00
C LYS A 229 4.74 -5.75 2.24
N LEU A 230 4.53 -6.41 3.38
CA LEU A 230 4.58 -5.81 4.70
C LEU A 230 5.80 -6.37 5.43
N GLN A 231 6.58 -5.47 6.00
CA GLN A 231 7.84 -5.82 6.62
C GLN A 231 7.68 -6.15 8.10
N ALA A 232 8.47 -7.10 8.61
CA ALA A 232 8.60 -7.44 10.01
C ALA A 232 10.06 -7.33 10.45
N GLU A 233 10.40 -6.22 11.13
CA GLU A 233 11.76 -5.94 11.59
C GLU A 233 11.98 -6.18 13.09
N GLY A 234 11.25 -7.10 13.72
CA GLY A 234 11.39 -7.36 15.15
C GLY A 234 10.65 -6.37 16.03
N HIS A 235 9.74 -5.63 15.46
CA HIS A 235 8.96 -4.64 16.17
C HIS A 235 7.48 -5.02 16.16
N ASP A 236 6.75 -4.66 17.23
CA ASP A 236 5.31 -4.84 17.30
C ASP A 236 4.63 -3.69 16.51
N VAL A 237 4.44 -3.94 15.22
CA VAL A 237 3.59 -3.12 14.36
C VAL A 237 2.35 -3.92 14.03
N ARG A 238 1.20 -3.25 14.08
CA ARG A 238 -0.10 -3.88 13.81
C ARG A 238 -0.73 -3.28 12.59
N TYR A 239 -1.52 -4.10 11.89
CA TYR A 239 -2.21 -3.71 10.66
C TYR A 239 -3.67 -4.09 10.70
N ARG A 240 -4.51 -3.26 10.07
CA ARG A 240 -5.94 -3.52 9.84
C ARG A 240 -6.43 -2.81 8.58
N ASN A 241 -7.65 -3.08 8.16
CA ASN A 241 -8.33 -2.38 7.08
C ASN A 241 -7.43 -2.23 5.84
N ILE A 242 -6.95 -3.38 5.31
CA ILE A 242 -6.09 -3.37 4.12
C ILE A 242 -6.93 -3.75 2.92
N TRP A 243 -7.02 -2.85 1.95
CA TRP A 243 -7.69 -3.12 0.69
C TRP A 243 -6.95 -2.48 -0.49
N ILE A 244 -7.10 -3.08 -1.66
CA ILE A 244 -6.47 -2.66 -2.89
C ILE A 244 -7.48 -2.62 -4.03
N LYS A 245 -7.32 -1.66 -4.92
CA LYS A 245 -8.06 -1.59 -6.18
C LYS A 245 -7.08 -1.43 -7.32
N GLU A 246 -7.13 -2.35 -8.28
CA GLU A 246 -6.36 -2.23 -9.51
C GLU A 246 -6.85 -1.05 -10.32
N LEU A 247 -5.92 -0.31 -10.91
CA LEU A 247 -6.18 0.85 -11.74
C LEU A 247 -5.60 0.63 -13.14
N ASP A 248 -6.18 1.32 -14.12
CA ASP A 248 -5.57 1.49 -15.43
C ASP A 248 -5.04 2.92 -15.54
N LEU A 249 -3.75 3.09 -15.24
CA LEU A 249 -3.05 4.37 -15.31
C LEU A 249 -2.20 4.45 -16.59
N SER A 250 -2.85 4.39 -17.74
CA SER A 250 -2.21 4.53 -19.05
C SER A 250 -1.54 5.88 -19.22
N ASN A 251 -2.10 6.94 -18.65
CA ASN A 251 -1.54 8.29 -18.61
C ASN A 251 -0.70 8.52 -17.35
N ARG A 252 0.17 9.54 -17.39
CA ARG A 252 0.90 9.99 -16.21
C ARG A 252 -0.05 10.57 -15.18
N GLY A 253 0.30 10.38 -13.94
CA GLY A 253 -0.43 10.90 -12.79
C GLY A 253 -0.93 9.76 -11.90
N THR A 254 -0.88 10.02 -10.62
CA THR A 254 -1.33 9.13 -9.55
C THR A 254 -2.23 9.88 -8.58
N ASP A 255 -2.83 10.99 -9.04
CA ASP A 255 -3.80 11.74 -8.25
C ASP A 255 -5.22 11.20 -8.47
N PHE A 256 -6.09 11.32 -7.46
CA PHE A 256 -7.49 10.88 -7.49
C PHE A 256 -8.44 11.94 -6.92
#